data_e92c6df39dd0aaa36a04f2f30cb766c6
#
_entry.id   e92c6df39dd0aaa36a04f2f30cb766c6
#
_cell.length_a   1.000
_cell.length_b   1.000
_cell.length_c   1.000
_cell.angle_alpha   90.00
_cell.angle_beta   90.00
_cell.angle_gamma   90.00
#
_symmetry.space_group_name_H-M   'P 1'
#
loop_
_entity.id
_entity.type
_entity.pdbx_description
1 polymer ?
#
loop_
_entity_poly.entity_id
_entity_poly.type
_entity_poly.pdbx_seq_one_letter_code
_entity_poly.pdbx_strand_id
1 'polypeptide(L)'
;VAKGIYSVNNDSHCRFNAVSRQYQYKIFNEKNPFLQQTVYYFPYKVDMEKLQAAAELIKNHTDFTSFSKRNTQTKTNFCSITYSQWSFQNECLVYNVTGNRFLRGMVRGLVATMLKAARGQLTIEQFKTVIESRNCINADFSAPSHGLFLMKVNYSSDVLLLSQEHGHVL
;
A
#
# COMPACT_ATOMS: atom_id res chain seq x y z
N VAL A 1 20.26 2.70 -7.65
CA VAL A 1 21.46 1.86 -7.77
C VAL A 1 21.00 0.40 -7.81
N ALA A 2 21.35 -0.35 -8.86
CA ALA A 2 21.14 -1.78 -8.94
C ALA A 2 22.04 -2.48 -7.91
N LYS A 3 21.49 -3.39 -7.11
CA LYS A 3 22.24 -4.13 -6.10
C LYS A 3 22.63 -5.54 -6.55
N GLY A 4 22.02 -6.03 -7.62
CA GLY A 4 22.32 -7.33 -8.20
C GLY A 4 21.47 -7.58 -9.45
N ILE A 5 21.96 -8.42 -10.32
CA ILE A 5 21.28 -8.91 -11.51
C ILE A 5 21.28 -10.42 -11.42
N TYR A 6 20.11 -11.03 -11.64
CA TYR A 6 19.93 -12.47 -11.51
C TYR A 6 19.33 -13.03 -12.81
N SER A 7 19.86 -14.16 -13.26
CA SER A 7 19.26 -14.92 -14.34
C SER A 7 18.06 -15.71 -13.78
N VAL A 8 16.96 -15.70 -14.51
CA VAL A 8 15.74 -16.42 -14.14
C VAL A 8 15.20 -17.16 -15.35
N ASN A 9 14.28 -18.11 -15.16
CA ASN A 9 13.64 -18.82 -16.26
C ASN A 9 12.91 -17.85 -17.21
N ASN A 10 12.84 -18.21 -18.49
CA ASN A 10 12.15 -17.43 -19.53
C ASN A 10 10.66 -17.17 -19.21
N ASP A 11 10.02 -18.07 -18.46
CA ASP A 11 8.62 -17.93 -18.04
C ASP A 11 8.45 -17.07 -16.78
N SER A 12 9.56 -16.58 -16.20
CA SER A 12 9.51 -15.77 -14.99
C SER A 12 9.01 -14.37 -15.29
N HIS A 13 8.07 -13.90 -14.49
CA HIS A 13 7.48 -12.59 -14.64
C HIS A 13 7.52 -11.81 -13.31
N CYS A 14 8.21 -10.67 -13.28
CA CYS A 14 8.44 -9.86 -12.06
C CYS A 14 7.17 -9.45 -11.31
N ARG A 15 6.04 -9.30 -11.99
CA ARG A 15 4.77 -8.95 -11.38
C ARG A 15 3.96 -10.16 -10.91
N PHE A 16 3.92 -11.24 -11.71
CA PHE A 16 3.03 -12.37 -11.46
C PHE A 16 3.65 -13.43 -10.52
N ASN A 17 4.97 -13.59 -10.55
CA ASN A 17 5.65 -14.52 -9.65
C ASN A 17 5.94 -13.92 -8.26
N ALA A 18 5.71 -12.64 -8.05
CA ALA A 18 5.86 -12.05 -6.73
C ALA A 18 4.75 -12.52 -5.78
N VAL A 19 5.13 -13.11 -4.64
CA VAL A 19 4.21 -13.66 -3.63
C VAL A 19 3.70 -12.60 -2.66
N SER A 20 4.48 -11.54 -2.40
CA SER A 20 4.02 -10.41 -1.60
C SER A 20 4.73 -9.10 -1.96
N ARG A 21 4.10 -7.98 -1.62
CA ARG A 21 4.64 -6.64 -1.74
C ARG A 21 4.40 -5.91 -0.43
N GLN A 22 5.37 -5.10 -0.05
CA GLN A 22 5.28 -4.18 1.08
C GLN A 22 5.35 -2.75 0.57
N TYR A 23 4.36 -1.96 0.96
CA TYR A 23 4.34 -0.52 0.71
C TYR A 23 4.42 0.25 2.02
N GLN A 24 4.99 1.44 1.91
CA GLN A 24 5.01 2.43 2.96
C GLN A 24 4.45 3.73 2.39
N TYR A 25 3.57 4.41 3.16
CA TYR A 25 3.07 5.73 2.83
C TYR A 25 3.41 6.70 3.96
N LYS A 26 4.09 7.79 3.62
CA LYS A 26 4.61 8.77 4.59
C LYS A 26 3.82 10.06 4.56
N ILE A 27 3.46 10.54 5.76
CA ILE A 27 2.70 11.77 5.97
C ILE A 27 3.43 12.63 6.97
N PHE A 28 3.37 13.93 6.75
CA PHE A 28 3.99 14.93 7.61
C PHE A 28 3.00 16.05 7.87
N ASN A 29 2.90 16.54 9.10
CA ASN A 29 1.92 17.56 9.49
C ASN A 29 2.52 18.98 9.59
N GLU A 30 3.84 19.12 9.55
CA GLU A 30 4.53 20.37 9.55
C GLU A 30 5.13 20.71 8.19
N LYS A 31 5.24 21.99 7.85
CA LYS A 31 5.86 22.40 6.58
C LYS A 31 7.37 22.18 6.64
N ASN A 32 7.89 21.28 5.80
CA ASN A 32 9.32 21.05 5.64
C ASN A 32 9.67 21.03 4.15
N PRO A 33 10.39 22.03 3.63
CA PRO A 33 10.70 22.12 2.21
C PRO A 33 11.56 20.95 1.70
N PHE A 34 12.35 20.31 2.57
CA PHE A 34 13.20 19.17 2.21
C PHE A 34 12.42 17.86 2.03
N LEU A 35 11.21 17.77 2.58
CA LEU A 35 10.37 16.57 2.54
C LEU A 35 9.27 16.63 1.48
N GLN A 36 8.99 17.78 0.88
CA GLN A 36 7.83 18.00 -0.01
C GLN A 36 7.74 17.04 -1.20
N GLN A 37 8.87 16.52 -1.69
CA GLN A 37 8.88 15.61 -2.84
C GLN A 37 8.71 14.14 -2.45
N THR A 38 8.87 13.79 -1.17
CA THR A 38 8.90 12.40 -0.69
C THR A 38 7.93 12.09 0.43
N VAL A 39 7.24 13.10 0.97
CA VAL A 39 6.28 12.94 2.07
C VAL A 39 5.06 13.79 1.79
N TYR A 40 3.88 13.24 2.05
CA TYR A 40 2.61 13.97 1.90
C TYR A 40 2.43 14.96 3.05
N TYR A 41 2.41 16.25 2.73
CA TYR A 41 2.07 17.29 3.71
C TYR A 41 0.57 17.27 4.01
N PHE A 42 0.21 16.94 5.26
CA PHE A 42 -1.16 16.81 5.72
C PHE A 42 -1.34 17.56 7.04
N PRO A 43 -1.73 18.85 7.01
CA PRO A 43 -1.69 19.77 8.16
C PRO A 43 -2.79 19.53 9.20
N TYR A 44 -3.53 18.44 9.07
CA TYR A 44 -4.67 18.19 9.94
C TYR A 44 -4.30 17.27 11.09
N LYS A 45 -4.89 17.51 12.25
CA LYS A 45 -4.82 16.58 13.37
C LYS A 45 -5.56 15.30 13.00
N VAL A 46 -4.97 14.17 13.35
CA VAL A 46 -5.53 12.85 13.12
C VAL A 46 -5.62 12.08 14.44
N ASP A 47 -6.70 11.35 14.58
CA ASP A 47 -6.93 10.44 15.69
C ASP A 47 -6.24 9.10 15.38
N MET A 48 -5.19 8.78 16.14
CA MET A 48 -4.39 7.57 15.95
C MET A 48 -5.16 6.29 16.24
N GLU A 49 -6.10 6.32 17.19
CA GLU A 49 -6.91 5.14 17.51
C GLU A 49 -7.83 4.80 16.33
N LYS A 50 -8.46 5.81 15.73
CA LYS A 50 -9.28 5.63 14.52
C LYS A 50 -8.46 5.19 13.31
N LEU A 51 -7.24 5.73 13.13
CA LEU A 51 -6.34 5.26 12.07
C LEU A 51 -6.02 3.77 12.24
N GLN A 52 -5.67 3.38 13.46
CA GLN A 52 -5.31 1.99 13.74
C GLN A 52 -6.51 1.06 13.63
N ALA A 53 -7.69 1.46 14.11
CA ALA A 53 -8.93 0.70 13.95
C ALA A 53 -9.29 0.49 12.47
N ALA A 54 -9.19 1.54 11.65
CA ALA A 54 -9.41 1.43 10.21
C ALA A 54 -8.37 0.53 9.52
N ALA A 55 -7.10 0.61 9.92
CA ALA A 55 -6.04 -0.25 9.39
C ALA A 55 -6.25 -1.73 9.76
N GLU A 56 -6.75 -2.01 10.95
CA GLU A 56 -7.07 -3.38 11.39
C GLU A 56 -8.23 -3.98 10.58
N LEU A 57 -9.28 -3.20 10.31
CA LEU A 57 -10.41 -3.65 9.49
C LEU A 57 -9.97 -4.13 8.10
N ILE A 58 -8.96 -3.50 7.50
CA ILE A 58 -8.45 -3.87 6.17
C ILE A 58 -7.99 -5.33 6.12
N LYS A 59 -7.37 -5.85 7.20
CA LYS A 59 -6.89 -7.23 7.25
C LYS A 59 -8.01 -8.28 7.24
N ASN A 60 -9.21 -7.89 7.63
CA ASN A 60 -10.37 -8.78 7.71
C ASN A 60 -11.18 -8.83 6.40
N HIS A 61 -10.74 -8.13 5.36
CA HIS A 61 -11.41 -8.08 4.07
C HIS A 61 -10.51 -8.63 2.96
N THR A 62 -11.13 -9.15 1.92
CA THR A 62 -10.43 -9.67 0.75
C THR A 62 -10.85 -8.99 -0.54
N ASP A 63 -12.08 -8.50 -0.63
CA ASP A 63 -12.58 -7.78 -1.81
C ASP A 63 -12.31 -6.27 -1.67
N PHE A 64 -11.41 -5.76 -2.49
CA PHE A 64 -11.01 -4.36 -2.51
C PHE A 64 -11.50 -3.61 -3.75
N THR A 65 -12.65 -3.99 -4.30
CA THR A 65 -13.24 -3.33 -5.47
C THR A 65 -13.42 -1.83 -5.26
N SER A 66 -13.81 -1.39 -4.05
CA SER A 66 -13.94 0.04 -3.70
C SER A 66 -12.61 0.80 -3.81
N PHE A 67 -11.47 0.12 -3.69
CA PHE A 67 -10.14 0.71 -3.76
C PHE A 67 -9.41 0.43 -5.08
N SER A 68 -10.12 -0.02 -6.11
CA SER A 68 -9.61 -0.20 -7.46
C SER A 68 -9.99 0.99 -8.35
N LYS A 69 -9.02 1.64 -8.99
CA LYS A 69 -9.33 2.63 -10.02
C LYS A 69 -10.04 1.96 -11.19
N ARG A 70 -10.98 2.69 -11.80
CA ARG A 70 -11.71 2.23 -13.01
C ARG A 70 -10.73 1.96 -14.16
N ASN A 71 -11.19 1.17 -15.13
CA ASN A 71 -10.47 0.85 -16.36
C ASN A 71 -9.11 0.18 -16.10
N THR A 72 -9.09 -0.81 -15.24
CA THR A 72 -7.91 -1.67 -15.02
C THR A 72 -8.13 -3.02 -15.72
N GLN A 73 -7.07 -3.56 -16.33
CA GLN A 73 -7.07 -4.91 -16.93
C GLN A 73 -6.97 -6.01 -15.87
N THR A 74 -7.57 -5.78 -14.70
CA THR A 74 -7.47 -6.69 -13.56
C THR A 74 -8.60 -7.71 -13.63
N LYS A 75 -8.28 -9.00 -13.64
CA LYS A 75 -9.27 -10.09 -13.68
C LYS A 75 -10.10 -10.19 -12.40
N THR A 76 -9.52 -9.87 -11.25
CA THR A 76 -10.19 -9.92 -9.94
C THR A 76 -9.72 -8.77 -9.05
N ASN A 77 -10.57 -8.33 -8.11
CA ASN A 77 -10.23 -7.30 -7.13
C ASN A 77 -9.93 -7.89 -5.73
N PHE A 78 -9.72 -9.21 -5.66
CA PHE A 78 -9.37 -9.87 -4.42
C PHE A 78 -7.88 -9.71 -4.10
N CYS A 79 -7.61 -9.29 -2.86
CA CYS A 79 -6.27 -9.15 -2.29
C CYS A 79 -6.28 -9.71 -0.87
N SER A 80 -5.16 -10.30 -0.43
CA SER A 80 -4.97 -10.72 0.96
C SER A 80 -3.96 -9.78 1.61
N ILE A 81 -4.39 -9.04 2.63
CA ILE A 81 -3.54 -8.12 3.37
C ILE A 81 -3.12 -8.80 4.67
N THR A 82 -1.82 -9.03 4.81
CA THR A 82 -1.23 -9.71 5.97
C THR A 82 -0.72 -8.76 7.04
N TYR A 83 -0.44 -7.52 6.67
CA TYR A 83 0.00 -6.48 7.59
C TYR A 83 -0.58 -5.13 7.18
N SER A 84 -1.09 -4.38 8.15
CA SER A 84 -1.67 -3.05 7.92
C SER A 84 -1.61 -2.27 9.23
N GLN A 85 -0.72 -1.28 9.32
CA GLN A 85 -0.47 -0.55 10.56
C GLN A 85 0.03 0.87 10.32
N TRP A 86 -0.38 1.78 11.18
CA TRP A 86 0.17 3.12 11.30
C TRP A 86 1.17 3.20 12.45
N SER A 87 2.23 3.99 12.25
CA SER A 87 3.25 4.24 13.28
C SER A 87 3.90 5.60 13.08
N PHE A 88 4.50 6.16 14.12
CA PHE A 88 5.38 7.32 14.01
C PHE A 88 6.82 6.86 13.77
N GLN A 89 7.47 7.40 12.75
CA GLN A 89 8.86 7.13 12.40
C GLN A 89 9.51 8.43 11.93
N ASN A 90 10.60 8.86 12.59
CA ASN A 90 11.34 10.07 12.22
C ASN A 90 10.42 11.28 11.95
N GLU A 91 9.58 11.61 12.93
CA GLU A 91 8.61 12.73 12.88
C GLU A 91 7.50 12.59 11.83
N CYS A 92 7.51 11.53 11.05
CA CYS A 92 6.49 11.23 10.06
C CYS A 92 5.47 10.21 10.60
N LEU A 93 4.22 10.41 10.24
CA LEU A 93 3.19 9.38 10.37
C LEU A 93 3.29 8.45 9.16
N VAL A 94 3.52 7.17 9.41
CA VAL A 94 3.84 6.19 8.39
C VAL A 94 2.83 5.06 8.41
N TYR A 95 2.22 4.81 7.26
CA TYR A 95 1.40 3.63 7.03
C TYR A 95 2.23 2.53 6.36
N ASN A 96 2.30 1.37 6.98
CA ASN A 96 2.93 0.18 6.42
C ASN A 96 1.87 -0.85 6.09
N VAL A 97 1.93 -1.39 4.88
CA VAL A 97 0.99 -2.41 4.41
C VAL A 97 1.70 -3.48 3.59
N THR A 98 1.37 -4.73 3.90
CA THR A 98 1.88 -5.90 3.18
C THR A 98 0.71 -6.77 2.71
N GLY A 99 0.76 -7.23 1.47
CA GLY A 99 -0.24 -8.12 0.91
C GLY A 99 0.30 -8.91 -0.27
N ASN A 100 -0.44 -9.92 -0.70
CA ASN A 100 -0.08 -10.75 -1.85
C ASN A 100 -0.07 -9.94 -3.15
N ARG A 101 -0.98 -8.97 -3.27
CA ARG A 101 -1.08 -8.05 -4.41
C ARG A 101 -1.79 -6.77 -4.00
N PHE A 102 -1.67 -5.75 -4.84
CA PHE A 102 -2.41 -4.49 -4.70
C PHE A 102 -2.99 -4.07 -6.04
N LEU A 103 -4.18 -3.48 -6.00
CA LEU A 103 -4.87 -2.91 -7.16
C LEU A 103 -4.29 -1.53 -7.49
N ARG A 104 -4.52 -1.08 -8.71
CA ARG A 104 -4.08 0.26 -9.14
C ARG A 104 -4.73 1.35 -8.28
N GLY A 105 -3.90 2.13 -7.59
CA GLY A 105 -4.34 3.20 -6.70
C GLY A 105 -4.78 2.74 -5.31
N MET A 106 -4.81 1.42 -5.02
CA MET A 106 -5.35 0.86 -3.79
C MET A 106 -4.73 1.46 -2.53
N VAL A 107 -3.42 1.44 -2.38
CA VAL A 107 -2.76 1.96 -1.16
C VAL A 107 -3.10 3.43 -0.93
N ARG A 108 -3.12 4.25 -1.99
CA ARG A 108 -3.49 5.67 -1.90
C ARG A 108 -4.97 5.86 -1.51
N GLY A 109 -5.85 5.03 -2.08
CA GLY A 109 -7.28 5.03 -1.72
C GLY A 109 -7.49 4.65 -0.26
N LEU A 110 -6.82 3.61 0.23
CA LEU A 110 -6.86 3.20 1.63
C LEU A 110 -6.39 4.33 2.54
N VAL A 111 -5.23 4.92 2.26
CA VAL A 111 -4.66 6.03 3.06
C VAL A 111 -5.62 7.22 3.11
N ALA A 112 -6.10 7.72 1.96
CA ALA A 112 -6.97 8.90 1.94
C ALA A 112 -8.29 8.65 2.69
N THR A 113 -8.88 7.46 2.53
CA THR A 113 -10.14 7.13 3.20
C THR A 113 -9.95 6.92 4.70
N MET A 114 -8.83 6.30 5.15
CA MET A 114 -8.48 6.21 6.57
C MET A 114 -8.24 7.58 7.20
N LEU A 115 -7.60 8.51 6.48
CA LEU A 115 -7.41 9.88 6.95
C LEU A 115 -8.74 10.63 7.14
N LYS A 116 -9.75 10.38 6.30
CA LYS A 116 -11.11 10.90 6.52
C LYS A 116 -11.72 10.35 7.81
N ALA A 117 -11.57 9.07 8.07
CA ALA A 117 -12.05 8.46 9.32
C ALA A 117 -11.32 9.06 10.54
N ALA A 118 -10.00 9.22 10.48
CA ALA A 118 -9.20 9.80 11.55
C ALA A 118 -9.51 11.29 11.84
N ARG A 119 -10.05 12.00 10.84
CA ARG A 119 -10.54 13.39 11.03
C ARG A 119 -12.00 13.48 11.47
N GLY A 120 -12.67 12.35 11.68
CA GLY A 120 -14.08 12.32 12.04
C GLY A 120 -15.06 12.64 10.90
N GLN A 121 -14.58 12.64 9.64
CA GLN A 121 -15.42 12.82 8.44
C GLN A 121 -16.15 11.52 8.06
N LEU A 122 -15.68 10.38 8.56
CA LEU A 122 -16.30 9.06 8.49
C LEU A 122 -16.22 8.41 9.88
N THR A 123 -17.23 7.65 10.25
CA THR A 123 -17.09 6.71 11.37
C THR A 123 -16.35 5.44 10.92
N ILE A 124 -15.93 4.62 11.86
CA ILE A 124 -15.30 3.32 11.52
C ILE A 124 -16.30 2.38 10.83
N GLU A 125 -17.56 2.42 11.21
CA GLU A 125 -18.65 1.67 10.56
C GLU A 125 -18.86 2.16 9.12
N GLN A 126 -18.83 3.47 8.88
CA GLN A 126 -18.91 4.03 7.52
C GLN A 126 -17.67 3.65 6.69
N PHE A 127 -16.46 3.64 7.28
CA PHE A 127 -15.26 3.16 6.60
C PHE A 127 -15.42 1.68 6.18
N LYS A 128 -15.96 0.83 7.07
CA LYS A 128 -16.32 -0.56 6.75
C LYS A 128 -17.30 -0.62 5.59
N THR A 129 -18.37 0.19 5.64
CA THR A 129 -19.36 0.29 4.55
C THR A 129 -18.71 0.68 3.21
N VAL A 130 -17.72 1.59 3.21
CA VAL A 130 -16.97 1.92 2.00
C VAL A 130 -16.27 0.69 1.42
N ILE A 131 -15.61 -0.13 2.23
CA ILE A 131 -14.96 -1.37 1.77
C ILE A 131 -16.01 -2.31 1.15
N GLU A 132 -17.09 -2.56 1.86
CA GLU A 132 -18.14 -3.53 1.51
C GLU A 132 -19.01 -3.09 0.33
N SER A 133 -19.05 -1.80 0.03
CA SER A 133 -19.89 -1.23 -1.06
C SER A 133 -19.45 -1.67 -2.45
N ARG A 134 -18.23 -2.18 -2.62
CA ARG A 134 -17.64 -2.58 -3.91
C ARG A 134 -17.76 -1.49 -4.98
N ASN A 135 -17.75 -0.24 -4.56
CA ASN A 135 -17.91 0.91 -5.43
C ASN A 135 -16.81 1.94 -5.18
N CYS A 136 -15.94 2.14 -6.17
CA CYS A 136 -14.81 3.06 -6.05
C CYS A 136 -15.19 4.55 -5.95
N ILE A 137 -16.45 4.91 -6.17
CA ILE A 137 -16.95 6.30 -5.98
C ILE A 137 -16.95 6.63 -4.48
N ASN A 138 -17.16 5.65 -3.61
CA ASN A 138 -17.26 5.83 -2.17
C ASN A 138 -15.88 5.98 -1.49
N ALA A 139 -14.81 5.54 -2.16
CA ALA A 139 -13.44 5.67 -1.66
C ALA A 139 -12.80 6.99 -2.08
N ASP A 140 -11.90 7.50 -1.25
CA ASP A 140 -11.12 8.71 -1.55
C ASP A 140 -9.76 8.31 -2.15
N PHE A 141 -9.39 8.90 -3.29
CA PHE A 141 -8.10 8.70 -3.94
C PHE A 141 -7.23 9.97 -3.96
N SER A 142 -7.54 10.95 -3.11
CA SER A 142 -6.86 12.25 -3.07
C SER A 142 -5.41 12.19 -2.57
N ALA A 143 -5.03 11.13 -1.82
CA ALA A 143 -3.66 10.99 -1.34
C ALA A 143 -2.66 11.01 -2.52
N PRO A 144 -1.67 11.93 -2.53
CA PRO A 144 -0.74 12.11 -3.63
C PRO A 144 0.23 10.92 -3.76
N SER A 145 0.85 10.79 -4.93
CA SER A 145 1.75 9.65 -5.20
C SER A 145 3.13 9.76 -4.55
N HIS A 146 3.62 10.97 -4.30
CA HIS A 146 4.98 11.20 -3.80
C HIS A 146 5.22 10.67 -2.38
N GLY A 147 4.16 10.48 -1.58
CA GLY A 147 4.27 9.84 -0.27
C GLY A 147 4.35 8.30 -0.29
N LEU A 148 4.17 7.66 -1.46
CA LEU A 148 4.07 6.20 -1.59
C LEU A 148 5.40 5.57 -2.04
N PHE A 149 5.87 4.57 -1.29
CA PHE A 149 7.09 3.81 -1.57
C PHE A 149 6.80 2.31 -1.63
N LEU A 150 7.32 1.64 -2.66
CA LEU A 150 7.44 0.19 -2.71
C LEU A 150 8.71 -0.21 -1.96
N MET A 151 8.56 -0.81 -0.79
CA MET A 151 9.68 -1.12 0.10
C MET A 151 10.29 -2.49 -0.19
N LYS A 152 9.43 -3.48 -0.49
CA LYS A 152 9.88 -4.85 -0.70
C LYS A 152 8.96 -5.59 -1.66
N VAL A 153 9.54 -6.43 -2.51
CA VAL A 153 8.83 -7.44 -3.31
C VAL A 153 9.46 -8.77 -2.96
N ASN A 154 8.66 -9.72 -2.53
CA ASN A 154 9.12 -11.07 -2.22
C ASN A 154 8.71 -12.03 -3.34
N TYR A 155 9.63 -12.89 -3.72
CA TYR A 155 9.43 -13.99 -4.64
C TYR A 155 9.58 -15.31 -3.89
N SER A 156 8.98 -16.39 -4.43
CA SER A 156 9.23 -17.73 -3.90
C SER A 156 10.69 -18.14 -4.11
N SER A 157 11.19 -19.04 -3.26
CA SER A 157 12.54 -19.58 -3.36
C SER A 157 12.81 -20.19 -4.74
N ASP A 158 11.81 -20.82 -5.36
CA ASP A 158 11.94 -21.52 -6.64
C ASP A 158 12.28 -20.56 -7.81
N VAL A 159 11.83 -19.31 -7.73
CA VAL A 159 12.17 -18.27 -8.73
C VAL A 159 13.59 -17.76 -8.54
N LEU A 160 14.12 -17.79 -7.31
CA LEU A 160 15.43 -17.24 -6.94
C LEU A 160 16.54 -18.30 -6.88
N LEU A 161 16.21 -19.59 -6.72
CA LEU A 161 17.20 -20.68 -6.63
C LEU A 161 18.04 -20.85 -7.90
N LEU A 162 17.49 -20.53 -9.06
CA LEU A 162 18.23 -20.54 -10.34
C LEU A 162 19.31 -19.47 -10.42
N SER A 163 19.30 -18.49 -9.49
CA SER A 163 20.28 -17.41 -9.45
C SER A 163 21.55 -17.75 -8.67
N GLN A 164 21.57 -18.84 -7.89
CA GLN A 164 22.75 -19.22 -7.10
C GLN A 164 23.79 -20.00 -7.90
N GLU A 165 23.41 -20.65 -9.01
CA GLU A 165 24.35 -21.45 -9.82
C GLU A 165 25.16 -20.61 -10.84
N HIS A 166 24.79 -19.35 -11.09
CA HIS A 166 25.44 -18.49 -12.10
C HIS A 166 25.79 -17.08 -11.60
N GLY A 167 26.05 -16.95 -10.30
CA GLY A 167 26.41 -15.66 -9.69
C GLY A 167 27.81 -15.19 -10.08
N HIS A 168 28.00 -14.58 -11.25
CA HIS A 168 29.11 -13.66 -11.45
C HIS A 168 28.72 -12.29 -10.91
N VAL A 169 29.30 -11.95 -9.78
CA VAL A 169 29.32 -10.56 -9.26
C VAL A 169 30.26 -9.76 -10.16
N LEU A 170 29.74 -8.78 -10.85
CA LEU A 170 30.50 -7.71 -11.49
C LEU A 170 30.66 -6.56 -10.54
#